data_41d08e738b31fe3314d2d5af8804ddb4
#
_entry.id   41d08e738b31fe3314d2d5af8804ddb4
#
_cell.length_a   1.000
_cell.length_b   1.000
_cell.length_c   1.000
_cell.angle_alpha   90.00
_cell.angle_beta   90.00
_cell.angle_gamma   90.00
#
_symmetry.space_group_name_H-M   'P 1'
#
loop_
_entity.id
_entity.type
_entity.pdbx_description
1 polymer ?
#
loop_
_entity_poly.entity_id
_entity_poly.type
_entity_poly.pdbx_seq_one_letter_code
_entity_poly.pdbx_strand_id
1 'polypeptide(L)'
;ISVIYQIANLCGVDFTEILTGNDPRLDTYQIVKKGKGLSVERVPGYDFEDLAFRFTHKIMQPLRVRLMPDDKKPALITHSGQEFNLVLEGKVKVLFEDKELILEEGDSIYFNPLHPHGQVCADDKPAVFVTVIAE
;
A
#
# COMPACT_ATOMS: atom_id res chain seq x y z
N ILE A 1 5.05 8.93 1.24
CA ILE A 1 3.88 8.21 1.67
C ILE A 1 2.73 9.11 2.06
N SER A 2 2.99 10.23 2.69
CA SER A 2 1.95 11.24 2.79
C SER A 2 1.46 11.65 1.41
N VAL A 3 2.33 11.65 0.41
CA VAL A 3 1.97 11.91 -0.99
C VAL A 3 1.05 10.80 -1.52
N ILE A 4 1.35 9.53 -1.24
CA ILE A 4 0.50 8.40 -1.66
C ILE A 4 -0.86 8.50 -0.98
N TYR A 5 -0.88 8.80 0.30
CA TYR A 5 -2.10 8.98 1.06
C TYR A 5 -2.95 10.12 0.50
N GLN A 6 -2.34 11.27 0.22
CA GLN A 6 -3.04 12.41 -0.37
C GLN A 6 -3.62 12.08 -1.74
N ILE A 7 -2.89 11.37 -2.56
CA ILE A 7 -3.35 10.97 -3.88
C ILE A 7 -4.52 10.01 -3.79
N ALA A 8 -4.42 9.00 -2.92
CA ALA A 8 -5.50 8.06 -2.73
C ALA A 8 -6.76 8.76 -2.23
N ASN A 9 -6.63 9.71 -1.32
CA ASN A 9 -7.75 10.50 -0.85
C ASN A 9 -8.34 11.38 -1.95
N LEU A 10 -7.49 12.01 -2.74
CA LEU A 10 -7.92 12.86 -3.85
C LEU A 10 -8.68 12.05 -4.90
N CYS A 11 -8.14 10.90 -5.29
CA CYS A 11 -8.82 9.99 -6.21
C CYS A 11 -10.16 9.49 -5.63
N GLY A 12 -10.19 9.18 -4.34
CA GLY A 12 -11.41 8.76 -3.65
C GLY A 12 -12.48 9.85 -3.67
N VAL A 13 -12.10 11.08 -3.42
CA VAL A 13 -13.01 12.22 -3.47
C VAL A 13 -13.56 12.41 -4.89
N ASP A 14 -12.69 12.39 -5.90
CA ASP A 14 -13.11 12.55 -7.28
C ASP A 14 -14.07 11.45 -7.71
N PHE A 15 -13.76 10.21 -7.36
CA PHE A 15 -14.62 9.08 -7.64
C PHE A 15 -15.99 9.22 -6.96
N THR A 16 -16.02 9.67 -5.74
CA THR A 16 -17.25 9.88 -4.98
C THR A 16 -18.12 10.92 -5.68
N GLU A 17 -17.55 12.01 -6.13
CA GLU A 17 -18.27 13.06 -6.85
C GLU A 17 -18.79 12.57 -8.20
N ILE A 18 -17.96 11.85 -8.95
CA ILE A 18 -18.29 11.43 -10.31
C ILE A 18 -19.35 10.31 -10.30
N LEU A 19 -19.21 9.33 -9.42
CA LEU A 19 -20.03 8.14 -9.49
C LEU A 19 -21.36 8.28 -8.80
N THR A 20 -21.41 8.77 -7.60
CA THR A 20 -22.66 8.89 -6.90
C THR A 20 -22.61 9.71 -5.65
N GLY A 21 -22.05 10.77 -5.49
CA GLY A 21 -21.94 11.52 -4.23
C GLY A 21 -22.87 11.10 -3.06
N ASN A 22 -23.83 10.20 -3.31
CA ASN A 22 -24.88 9.82 -2.36
C ASN A 22 -25.03 8.33 -2.10
N ASP A 23 -24.07 7.48 -2.49
CA ASP A 23 -24.17 6.05 -2.17
C ASP A 23 -23.90 5.85 -0.67
N PRO A 24 -24.91 5.44 0.13
CA PRO A 24 -24.75 5.33 1.58
C PRO A 24 -23.72 4.26 2.00
N ARG A 25 -23.30 3.38 1.08
CA ARG A 25 -22.29 2.38 1.37
C ARG A 25 -20.88 2.97 1.47
N LEU A 26 -20.66 4.20 0.99
CA LEU A 26 -19.34 4.84 1.02
C LEU A 26 -18.90 5.25 2.41
N ASP A 27 -19.81 5.42 3.36
CA ASP A 27 -19.47 5.70 4.75
C ASP A 27 -19.77 4.54 5.71
N THR A 28 -20.35 3.45 5.21
CA THR A 28 -20.58 2.24 6.01
C THR A 28 -19.60 1.14 5.63
N TYR A 29 -19.49 0.82 4.36
CA TYR A 29 -18.49 -0.15 3.86
C TYR A 29 -18.23 0.07 2.38
N GLN A 30 -17.08 -0.45 1.94
CA GLN A 30 -16.77 -0.57 0.53
C GLN A 30 -16.23 -1.99 0.28
N ILE A 31 -16.70 -2.63 -0.78
CA ILE A 31 -16.19 -3.93 -1.22
C ILE A 31 -15.39 -3.69 -2.50
N VAL A 32 -14.15 -4.17 -2.51
CA VAL A 32 -13.30 -4.16 -3.69
C VAL A 32 -13.05 -5.62 -4.08
N LYS A 33 -13.61 -6.03 -5.21
CA LYS A 33 -13.40 -7.38 -5.72
C LYS A 33 -11.96 -7.53 -6.19
N LYS A 34 -11.47 -8.76 -6.25
CA LYS A 34 -10.10 -9.06 -6.67
C LYS A 34 -9.80 -8.37 -8.01
N GLY A 35 -8.71 -7.62 -8.05
CA GLY A 35 -8.27 -6.91 -9.25
C GLY A 35 -9.06 -5.64 -9.59
N LYS A 36 -9.98 -5.22 -8.73
CA LYS A 36 -10.85 -4.06 -8.98
C LYS A 36 -10.52 -2.85 -8.12
N GLY A 37 -9.39 -2.86 -7.44
CA GLY A 37 -8.90 -1.67 -6.75
C GLY A 37 -8.46 -0.59 -7.74
N LEU A 38 -8.22 0.60 -7.22
CA LEU A 38 -7.75 1.72 -8.03
C LEU A 38 -6.22 1.65 -8.13
N SER A 39 -5.71 1.50 -9.35
CA SER A 39 -4.27 1.47 -9.59
C SER A 39 -3.67 2.85 -9.39
N VAL A 40 -2.60 2.92 -8.63
CA VAL A 40 -1.86 4.16 -8.38
C VAL A 40 -0.37 3.88 -8.61
N GLU A 41 0.15 4.36 -9.74
CA GLU A 41 1.57 4.22 -10.08
C GLU A 41 2.28 5.53 -9.80
N ARG A 42 3.00 5.61 -8.72
CA ARG A 42 3.58 6.87 -8.29
C ARG A 42 5.02 6.82 -7.83
N VAL A 43 5.42 5.73 -7.21
CA VAL A 43 6.77 5.60 -6.67
C VAL A 43 7.48 4.53 -7.48
N PRO A 44 8.65 4.82 -8.09
CA PRO A 44 9.40 3.80 -8.81
C PRO A 44 9.71 2.61 -7.91
N GLY A 45 9.51 1.41 -8.43
CA GLY A 45 9.72 0.16 -7.71
C GLY A 45 8.49 -0.39 -7.00
N TYR A 46 7.35 0.32 -7.06
CA TYR A 46 6.11 -0.13 -6.45
C TYR A 46 4.95 -0.01 -7.44
N ASP A 47 4.09 -1.00 -7.43
CA ASP A 47 2.82 -0.99 -8.16
C ASP A 47 1.72 -1.11 -7.11
N PHE A 48 0.95 -0.04 -6.91
CA PHE A 48 -0.04 0.08 -5.86
C PHE A 48 -1.45 -0.09 -6.38
N GLU A 49 -2.30 -0.74 -5.58
CA GLU A 49 -3.73 -0.80 -5.80
C GLU A 49 -4.44 -0.37 -4.52
N ASP A 50 -5.22 0.71 -4.59
CA ASP A 50 -5.99 1.22 -3.45
C ASP A 50 -7.21 0.32 -3.22
N LEU A 51 -7.32 -0.25 -2.04
CA LEU A 51 -8.39 -1.18 -1.70
C LEU A 51 -9.58 -0.51 -1.01
N ALA A 52 -9.54 0.79 -0.80
CA ALA A 52 -10.64 1.53 -0.17
C ALA A 52 -10.80 2.92 -0.80
N PHE A 53 -10.74 2.98 -2.12
CA PHE A 53 -10.64 4.27 -2.84
C PHE A 53 -11.93 5.11 -2.79
N ARG A 54 -13.05 4.54 -2.39
CA ARG A 54 -14.32 5.29 -2.29
C ARG A 54 -14.78 5.54 -0.86
N PHE A 55 -14.17 4.90 0.12
CA PHE A 55 -14.62 5.06 1.50
C PHE A 55 -14.27 6.46 1.99
N THR A 56 -15.24 7.13 2.63
CA THR A 56 -15.07 8.50 3.13
C THR A 56 -14.51 8.50 4.55
N HIS A 57 -13.75 9.56 4.89
CA HIS A 57 -13.18 9.76 6.23
C HIS A 57 -12.31 8.60 6.70
N LYS A 58 -11.47 8.08 5.81
CA LYS A 58 -10.55 6.99 6.15
C LYS A 58 -9.53 7.44 7.19
N ILE A 59 -9.29 6.57 8.17
CA ILE A 59 -8.23 6.77 9.17
C ILE A 59 -7.03 5.88 8.87
N MET A 60 -7.13 4.98 7.91
CA MET A 60 -6.04 4.14 7.45
C MET A 60 -6.15 3.94 5.95
N GLN A 61 -5.02 3.63 5.32
CA GLN A 61 -4.94 3.42 3.88
C GLN A 61 -4.50 1.99 3.59
N PRO A 62 -5.41 1.10 3.18
CA PRO A 62 -5.03 -0.26 2.76
C PRO A 62 -4.66 -0.26 1.28
N LEU A 63 -3.49 -0.79 0.97
CA LEU A 63 -2.98 -0.89 -0.38
C LEU A 63 -2.50 -2.32 -0.64
N ARG A 64 -2.76 -2.82 -1.85
CA ARG A 64 -2.13 -4.03 -2.36
C ARG A 64 -0.93 -3.60 -3.18
N VAL A 65 0.23 -4.13 -2.85
CA VAL A 65 1.48 -3.74 -3.48
C VAL A 65 2.08 -4.93 -4.21
N ARG A 66 2.44 -4.72 -5.47
CA ARG A 66 3.13 -5.72 -6.27
C ARG A 66 4.56 -5.26 -6.51
N LEU A 67 5.49 -6.16 -6.30
CA LEU A 67 6.91 -5.95 -6.53
C LEU A 67 7.39 -6.90 -7.62
N MET A 68 8.18 -6.38 -8.53
CA MET A 68 8.81 -7.20 -9.58
C MET A 68 10.30 -7.36 -9.29
N PRO A 69 10.89 -8.52 -9.60
CA PRO A 69 12.29 -8.79 -9.25
C PRO A 69 13.29 -7.88 -9.97
N ASP A 70 12.91 -7.30 -11.10
CA ASP A 70 13.74 -6.39 -11.87
C ASP A 70 13.46 -4.91 -11.58
N ASP A 71 12.57 -4.62 -10.64
CA ASP A 71 12.31 -3.25 -10.20
C ASP A 71 13.57 -2.64 -9.60
N LYS A 72 13.76 -1.34 -9.83
CA LYS A 72 14.84 -0.61 -9.20
C LYS A 72 14.63 -0.58 -7.69
N LYS A 73 15.72 -0.71 -6.95
CA LYS A 73 15.69 -0.56 -5.50
C LYS A 73 15.20 0.85 -5.16
N PRO A 74 14.12 0.98 -4.40
CA PRO A 74 13.59 2.30 -4.07
C PRO A 74 14.50 3.01 -3.06
N ALA A 75 14.45 4.33 -3.08
CA ALA A 75 15.02 5.11 -1.99
C ALA A 75 14.26 4.82 -0.71
N LEU A 76 14.95 4.75 0.41
CA LEU A 76 14.28 4.60 1.70
C LEU A 76 13.52 5.87 2.02
N ILE A 77 12.32 5.71 2.55
CA ILE A 77 11.41 6.82 2.85
C ILE A 77 10.97 6.77 4.30
N THR A 78 10.48 7.89 4.79
CA THR A 78 9.88 8.00 6.11
C THR A 78 8.50 8.62 6.00
N HIS A 79 7.63 8.27 6.93
CA HIS A 79 6.33 8.94 7.09
C HIS A 79 5.85 8.76 8.52
N SER A 80 4.82 9.53 8.88
CA SER A 80 4.21 9.46 10.20
C SER A 80 3.25 8.29 10.32
N GLY A 81 2.77 8.05 11.51
CA GLY A 81 1.77 7.05 11.81
C GLY A 81 2.35 5.68 12.08
N GLN A 82 1.67 4.67 11.58
CA GLN A 82 2.05 3.26 11.76
C GLN A 82 1.83 2.52 10.45
N GLU A 83 2.60 1.46 10.24
CA GLU A 83 2.49 0.65 9.02
C GLU A 83 2.49 -0.83 9.36
N PHE A 84 1.60 -1.57 8.67
CA PHE A 84 1.50 -3.01 8.76
C PHE A 84 1.60 -3.59 7.36
N ASN A 85 2.44 -4.63 7.17
CA ASN A 85 2.56 -5.34 5.90
C ASN A 85 2.29 -6.82 6.13
N LEU A 86 1.52 -7.44 5.22
CA LEU A 86 1.25 -8.87 5.20
C LEU A 86 1.58 -9.43 3.82
N VAL A 87 2.48 -10.39 3.73
CA VAL A 87 2.87 -10.99 2.46
C VAL A 87 1.83 -12.00 1.99
N LEU A 88 1.30 -11.77 0.79
CA LEU A 88 0.31 -12.66 0.16
C LEU A 88 0.95 -13.67 -0.78
N GLU A 89 1.97 -13.26 -1.53
CA GLU A 89 2.66 -14.09 -2.52
C GLU A 89 4.15 -13.76 -2.55
N GLY A 90 4.96 -14.76 -2.76
CA GLY A 90 6.41 -14.60 -2.91
C GLY A 90 7.10 -14.24 -1.60
N LYS A 91 8.26 -13.61 -1.73
CA LYS A 91 9.09 -13.21 -0.60
C LYS A 91 9.42 -11.73 -0.71
N VAL A 92 9.23 -11.01 0.37
CA VAL A 92 9.49 -9.58 0.45
C VAL A 92 10.69 -9.35 1.36
N LYS A 93 11.63 -8.54 0.90
CA LYS A 93 12.72 -8.05 1.74
C LYS A 93 12.36 -6.64 2.20
N VAL A 94 12.18 -6.48 3.50
CA VAL A 94 11.96 -5.16 4.09
C VAL A 94 13.32 -4.56 4.42
N LEU A 95 13.56 -3.38 3.90
CA LEU A 95 14.82 -2.66 4.03
C LEU A 95 14.70 -1.59 5.10
N PHE A 96 15.62 -1.59 6.04
CA PHE A 96 15.87 -0.47 6.94
C PHE A 96 17.32 -0.01 6.73
N GLU A 97 17.72 1.09 7.36
CA GLU A 97 19.09 1.61 7.17
C GLU A 97 20.17 0.62 7.60
N ASP A 98 19.91 -0.13 8.67
CA ASP A 98 20.90 -0.98 9.32
C ASP A 98 20.60 -2.47 9.20
N LYS A 99 19.51 -2.87 8.53
CA LYS A 99 19.14 -4.29 8.42
C LYS A 99 18.22 -4.55 7.26
N GLU A 100 18.17 -5.81 6.86
CA GLU A 100 17.24 -6.33 5.87
C GLU A 100 16.51 -7.52 6.48
N LEU A 101 15.19 -7.55 6.37
CA LEU A 101 14.36 -8.60 6.94
C LEU A 101 13.61 -9.29 5.81
N ILE A 102 13.68 -10.61 5.75
CA ILE A 102 12.99 -11.38 4.71
C ILE A 102 11.70 -11.94 5.30
N LEU A 103 10.60 -11.64 4.62
CA LEU A 103 9.26 -12.15 4.95
C LEU A 103 8.82 -13.10 3.85
N GLU A 104 8.30 -14.26 4.26
CA GLU A 104 7.72 -15.25 3.36
C GLU A 104 6.21 -15.13 3.36
N GLU A 105 5.57 -15.87 2.47
CA GLU A 105 4.11 -15.92 2.36
C GLU A 105 3.45 -16.17 3.71
N GLY A 106 2.50 -15.31 4.09
CA GLY A 106 1.83 -15.38 5.38
C GLY A 106 2.52 -14.63 6.51
N ASP A 107 3.76 -14.23 6.32
CA ASP A 107 4.47 -13.44 7.34
C ASP A 107 4.01 -11.99 7.31
N SER A 108 4.12 -11.33 8.45
CA SER A 108 3.75 -9.93 8.59
C SER A 108 4.76 -9.16 9.41
N ILE A 109 4.74 -7.85 9.25
CA ILE A 109 5.56 -6.93 10.04
C ILE A 109 4.73 -5.70 10.39
N TYR A 110 4.87 -5.23 11.61
CA TYR A 110 4.29 -3.98 12.08
C TYR A 110 5.43 -3.09 12.56
N PHE A 111 5.53 -1.88 12.04
CA PHE A 111 6.68 -1.04 12.37
C PHE A 111 6.33 0.44 12.42
N ASN A 112 7.24 1.19 13.00
CA ASN A 112 7.18 2.64 13.05
C ASN A 112 7.82 3.21 11.78
N PRO A 113 7.02 3.80 10.87
CA PRO A 113 7.52 4.26 9.57
C PRO A 113 8.34 5.55 9.63
N LEU A 114 8.59 6.11 10.80
CA LEU A 114 9.58 7.18 10.97
C LEU A 114 11.00 6.67 10.72
N HIS A 115 11.24 5.37 10.86
CA HIS A 115 12.51 4.78 10.47
C HIS A 115 12.53 4.65 8.94
N PRO A 116 13.59 5.10 8.27
CA PRO A 116 13.70 4.97 6.82
C PRO A 116 13.56 3.51 6.39
N HIS A 117 12.69 3.26 5.42
CA HIS A 117 12.33 1.91 5.03
C HIS A 117 11.95 1.80 3.56
N GLY A 118 11.93 0.57 3.07
CA GLY A 118 11.47 0.22 1.73
C GLY A 118 11.22 -1.28 1.64
N GLN A 119 10.64 -1.72 0.55
CA GLN A 119 10.37 -3.13 0.29
C GLN A 119 10.81 -3.49 -1.13
N VAL A 120 11.43 -4.66 -1.28
CA VAL A 120 11.82 -5.20 -2.59
C VAL A 120 11.54 -6.69 -2.61
N CYS A 121 11.57 -7.29 -3.82
CA CYS A 121 11.58 -8.75 -3.93
C CYS A 121 12.82 -9.31 -3.26
N ALA A 122 12.65 -10.39 -2.51
CA ALA A 122 13.76 -11.06 -1.85
C ALA A 122 14.49 -12.04 -2.79
N ASP A 123 13.81 -12.48 -3.85
CA ASP A 123 14.36 -13.43 -4.82
C ASP A 123 13.97 -13.00 -6.26
N ASP A 124 14.06 -13.93 -7.22
CA ASP A 124 13.83 -13.66 -8.63
C ASP A 124 12.37 -13.81 -9.06
N LYS A 125 11.44 -13.84 -8.11
CA LYS A 125 10.01 -13.99 -8.37
C LYS A 125 9.25 -12.75 -7.93
N PRO A 126 8.12 -12.43 -8.61
CA PRO A 126 7.24 -11.37 -8.14
C PRO A 126 6.74 -11.61 -6.73
N ALA A 127 6.49 -10.55 -6.01
CA ALA A 127 5.93 -10.62 -4.67
C ALA A 127 4.74 -9.68 -4.54
N VAL A 128 3.78 -10.05 -3.70
CA VAL A 128 2.60 -9.25 -3.43
C VAL A 128 2.41 -9.18 -1.92
N PHE A 129 2.19 -7.98 -1.43
CA PHE A 129 1.85 -7.79 -0.02
C PHE A 129 0.75 -6.75 0.13
N VAL A 130 0.04 -6.81 1.23
CA VAL A 130 -0.90 -5.78 1.64
C VAL A 130 -0.18 -4.89 2.63
N THR A 131 -0.26 -3.59 2.44
CA THR A 131 0.19 -2.61 3.43
C THR A 131 -0.99 -1.82 3.93
N VAL A 132 -1.03 -1.59 5.23
CA VAL A 132 -2.01 -0.71 5.86
C VAL A 132 -1.24 0.40 6.56
N ILE A 133 -1.50 1.62 6.14
CA ILE A 133 -0.84 2.81 6.68
C ILE A 133 -1.89 3.61 7.43
N ALA A 134 -1.64 3.87 8.71
CA ALA A 134 -2.50 4.70 9.55
C ALA A 134 -1.71 5.92 10.01
N GLU A 135 -2.33 7.06 9.99
CA GLU A 135 -1.73 8.30 10.47
C GLU A 135 -2.38 8.80 11.75
#